data_cb890e3dd11fe4cef2fbe0802bc20ee3
#
_entry.id   cb890e3dd11fe4cef2fbe0802bc20ee3
#
_cell.length_a   1.000
_cell.length_b   1.000
_cell.length_c   1.000
_cell.angle_alpha   90.00
_cell.angle_beta   90.00
_cell.angle_gamma   90.00
#
_symmetry.space_group_name_H-M   'P 1'
#
loop_
_entity.id
_entity.type
_entity.pdbx_description
1 polymer ?
#
loop_
_entity_poly.entity_id
_entity_poly.type
_entity_poly.pdbx_seq_one_letter_code
_entity_poly.pdbx_strand_id
1 'polypeptide(L)'
;MYNYLKQRFKHAIRFRHKRGYGVHSPFVFDLITNVIKEKAVYYDFERIESKGNIREKERKLYRLLFRLAEYFSYRNVLCVGVRSPWVSMYLAAVSKQMVLLNGGCACPGIEYIEQVKPGDLKGREIDMVFLGRAFEEDWDEAWEEVLRVRRRGPLCIVIKDIYKGHFNSLAWRQLRQEGTVSIDMMWYGIVFFDTRLQKGRYNVII
;
A
#
# COMPACT_ATOMS: atom_id res chain seq x y z
N MET A 1 1.43 -13.13 18.47
CA MET A 1 0.31 -14.00 18.08
C MET A 1 -1.04 -13.56 18.67
N TYR A 2 -1.12 -13.24 19.95
CA TYR A 2 -2.36 -12.82 20.65
C TYR A 2 -3.06 -11.60 20.02
N ASN A 3 -2.31 -10.54 19.64
CA ASN A 3 -2.89 -9.34 19.01
C ASN A 3 -3.52 -9.62 17.65
N TYR A 4 -2.97 -10.54 16.89
CA TYR A 4 -3.49 -10.91 15.58
C TYR A 4 -4.84 -11.64 15.67
N LEU A 5 -4.95 -12.62 16.59
CA LEU A 5 -6.21 -13.35 16.81
C LEU A 5 -7.30 -12.42 17.34
N LYS A 6 -6.96 -11.53 18.28
CA LYS A 6 -7.87 -10.52 18.81
C LYS A 6 -8.38 -9.56 17.71
N GLN A 7 -7.51 -9.15 16.79
CA GLN A 7 -7.92 -8.30 15.68
C GLN A 7 -8.76 -9.07 14.66
N ARG A 8 -8.43 -10.32 14.39
CA ARG A 8 -9.23 -11.17 13.51
C ARG A 8 -10.66 -11.37 14.03
N PHE A 9 -10.82 -11.55 15.34
CA PHE A 9 -12.11 -11.63 15.98
C PHE A 9 -12.86 -10.29 15.91
N LYS A 10 -12.17 -9.17 16.16
CA LYS A 10 -12.75 -7.83 16.00
C LYS A 10 -13.18 -7.54 14.56
N HIS A 11 -12.41 -7.99 13.56
CA HIS A 11 -12.79 -7.87 12.15
C HIS A 11 -14.02 -8.72 11.81
N ALA A 12 -14.10 -9.94 12.35
CA ALA A 12 -15.26 -10.81 12.15
C ALA A 12 -16.55 -10.19 12.70
N ILE A 13 -16.48 -9.52 13.85
CA ILE A 13 -17.63 -8.84 14.47
C ILE A 13 -18.01 -7.55 13.72
N ARG A 14 -17.03 -6.86 13.11
CA ARG A 14 -17.25 -5.60 12.39
C ARG A 14 -17.75 -5.79 10.96
N PHE A 15 -18.61 -6.74 10.75
CA PHE A 15 -19.19 -7.14 9.46
C PHE A 15 -19.96 -5.99 8.74
N ARG A 16 -20.25 -4.90 9.42
CA ARG A 16 -21.11 -3.79 8.93
C ARG A 16 -20.57 -3.07 7.69
N HIS A 17 -19.27 -3.04 7.48
CA HIS A 17 -18.67 -2.29 6.36
C HIS A 17 -18.30 -3.15 5.14
N LYS A 18 -18.80 -4.40 5.08
CA LYS A 18 -18.43 -5.38 4.04
C LYS A 18 -18.75 -4.95 2.61
N ARG A 19 -19.69 -4.00 2.42
CA ARG A 19 -20.09 -3.49 1.10
C ARG A 19 -20.20 -1.97 1.04
N GLY A 20 -19.48 -1.24 1.89
CA GLY A 20 -19.62 0.21 1.97
C GLY A 20 -20.84 0.69 2.75
N TYR A 21 -21.66 -0.20 3.29
CA TYR A 21 -22.80 0.18 4.14
C TYR A 21 -22.31 0.91 5.39
N GLY A 22 -22.89 2.10 5.65
CA GLY A 22 -22.50 2.95 6.77
C GLY A 22 -21.21 3.74 6.54
N VAL A 23 -20.69 3.78 5.32
CA VAL A 23 -19.61 4.68 4.92
C VAL A 23 -20.23 5.97 4.41
N HIS A 24 -20.14 7.04 5.20
CA HIS A 24 -20.71 8.36 4.84
C HIS A 24 -19.74 9.21 3.99
N SER A 25 -18.51 8.78 3.79
CA SER A 25 -17.54 9.47 2.94
C SER A 25 -17.70 9.04 1.49
N PRO A 26 -18.08 9.94 0.55
CA PRO A 26 -18.15 9.62 -0.88
C PRO A 26 -16.82 9.08 -1.41
N PHE A 27 -15.71 9.69 -1.02
CA PHE A 27 -14.36 9.24 -1.39
C PHE A 27 -14.10 7.78 -0.98
N VAL A 28 -14.42 7.42 0.27
CA VAL A 28 -14.16 6.07 0.77
C VAL A 28 -15.14 5.06 0.16
N PHE A 29 -16.37 5.45 -0.08
CA PHE A 29 -17.36 4.62 -0.78
C PHE A 29 -16.88 4.28 -2.19
N ASP A 30 -16.46 5.29 -2.93
CA ASP A 30 -15.93 5.18 -4.27
C ASP A 30 -14.67 4.31 -4.32
N LEU A 31 -13.71 4.54 -3.43
CA LEU A 31 -12.51 3.73 -3.28
C LEU A 31 -12.82 2.24 -2.98
N ILE A 32 -13.80 1.97 -2.12
CA ILE A 32 -14.20 0.60 -1.82
C ILE A 32 -14.82 -0.07 -3.06
N THR A 33 -15.66 0.64 -3.78
CA THR A 33 -16.42 0.09 -4.90
C THR A 33 -15.56 -0.11 -6.12
N ASN A 34 -14.80 0.92 -6.49
CA ASN A 34 -14.11 1.00 -7.78
C ASN A 34 -12.63 0.57 -7.73
N VAL A 35 -12.04 0.43 -6.53
CA VAL A 35 -10.65 0.03 -6.39
C VAL A 35 -10.48 -1.24 -5.55
N ILE A 36 -11.02 -1.22 -4.32
CA ILE A 36 -10.75 -2.31 -3.37
C ILE A 36 -11.50 -3.58 -3.78
N LYS A 37 -12.76 -3.45 -4.18
CA LYS A 37 -13.65 -4.58 -4.54
C LYS A 37 -13.78 -4.82 -6.03
N GLU A 38 -13.06 -4.07 -6.82
CA GLU A 38 -13.07 -4.28 -8.25
C GLU A 38 -12.63 -5.70 -8.60
N LYS A 39 -13.40 -6.31 -9.52
CA LYS A 39 -13.19 -7.68 -9.99
C LYS A 39 -12.69 -7.76 -11.43
N ALA A 40 -12.50 -6.62 -12.09
CA ALA A 40 -12.00 -6.60 -13.45
C ALA A 40 -10.68 -7.35 -13.56
N VAL A 41 -10.58 -8.18 -14.58
CA VAL A 41 -9.35 -8.89 -14.92
C VAL A 41 -8.61 -8.05 -15.94
N TYR A 42 -7.49 -7.50 -15.53
CA TYR A 42 -6.60 -6.77 -16.42
C TYR A 42 -5.71 -7.75 -17.19
N TYR A 43 -5.51 -7.49 -18.46
CA TYR A 43 -4.65 -8.33 -19.32
C TYR A 43 -3.25 -8.53 -18.72
N ASP A 44 -2.69 -7.50 -18.12
CA ASP A 44 -1.38 -7.55 -17.48
C ASP A 44 -1.31 -8.52 -16.30
N PHE A 45 -2.41 -8.78 -15.62
CA PHE A 45 -2.41 -9.72 -14.49
C PHE A 45 -2.11 -11.14 -14.94
N GLU A 46 -2.74 -11.61 -16.02
CA GLU A 46 -2.47 -12.94 -16.56
C GLU A 46 -1.02 -13.06 -17.05
N ARG A 47 -0.52 -12.05 -17.75
CA ARG A 47 0.86 -12.00 -18.24
C ARG A 47 1.89 -12.02 -17.10
N ILE A 48 1.63 -11.36 -15.99
CA ILE A 48 2.52 -11.34 -14.83
C ILE A 48 2.42 -12.67 -14.08
N GLU A 49 1.21 -13.14 -13.81
CA GLU A 49 0.96 -14.33 -13.00
C GLU A 49 1.39 -15.64 -13.68
N SER A 50 1.46 -15.67 -15.01
CA SER A 50 2.01 -16.80 -15.76
C SER A 50 3.51 -17.00 -15.55
N LYS A 51 4.24 -15.99 -15.07
CA LYS A 51 5.69 -16.07 -14.86
C LYS A 51 6.09 -16.83 -13.57
N GLY A 52 5.16 -17.17 -12.71
CA GLY A 52 5.45 -17.94 -11.51
C GLY A 52 4.30 -17.99 -10.51
N ASN A 53 4.54 -18.70 -9.40
CA ASN A 53 3.50 -18.91 -8.39
C ASN A 53 3.49 -17.80 -7.36
N ILE A 54 2.41 -17.03 -7.33
CA ILE A 54 2.16 -15.98 -6.35
C ILE A 54 1.09 -16.49 -5.37
N ARG A 55 1.36 -16.44 -4.07
CA ARG A 55 0.35 -16.78 -3.05
C ARG A 55 -0.87 -15.89 -3.21
N GLU A 56 -2.05 -16.44 -3.12
CA GLU A 56 -3.30 -15.73 -3.37
C GLU A 56 -3.44 -14.43 -2.55
N LYS A 57 -3.01 -14.45 -1.30
CA LYS A 57 -3.03 -13.27 -0.43
C LYS A 57 -2.13 -12.15 -0.92
N GLU A 58 -0.96 -12.50 -1.45
CA GLU A 58 -0.01 -11.53 -2.02
C GLU A 58 -0.52 -11.02 -3.36
N ARG A 59 -1.10 -11.89 -4.18
CA ARG A 59 -1.75 -11.53 -5.44
C ARG A 59 -2.83 -10.47 -5.24
N LYS A 60 -3.70 -10.65 -4.25
CA LYS A 60 -4.73 -9.66 -3.91
C LYS A 60 -4.14 -8.30 -3.54
N LEU A 61 -3.05 -8.29 -2.79
CA LEU A 61 -2.34 -7.05 -2.45
C LEU A 61 -1.71 -6.40 -3.68
N TYR A 62 -1.03 -7.16 -4.53
CA TYR A 62 -0.36 -6.62 -5.70
C TYR A 62 -1.37 -6.06 -6.73
N ARG A 63 -2.47 -6.76 -6.95
CA ARG A 63 -3.60 -6.27 -7.76
C ARG A 63 -4.21 -5.00 -7.17
N LEU A 64 -4.27 -4.88 -5.85
CA LEU A 64 -4.73 -3.65 -5.19
C LEU A 64 -3.76 -2.49 -5.42
N LEU A 65 -2.43 -2.72 -5.30
CA LEU A 65 -1.42 -1.69 -5.58
C LEU A 65 -1.53 -1.18 -7.02
N PHE A 66 -1.68 -2.09 -7.98
CA PHE A 66 -1.91 -1.74 -9.39
C PHE A 66 -3.14 -0.83 -9.52
N ARG A 67 -4.32 -1.27 -9.02
CA ARG A 67 -5.57 -0.52 -9.14
C ARG A 67 -5.53 0.84 -8.45
N LEU A 68 -4.87 0.94 -7.29
CA LEU A 68 -4.65 2.24 -6.63
C LEU A 68 -3.81 3.18 -7.50
N ALA A 69 -2.70 2.69 -8.03
CA ALA A 69 -1.83 3.49 -8.87
C ALA A 69 -2.51 3.93 -10.18
N GLU A 70 -3.29 3.04 -10.79
CA GLU A 70 -4.07 3.34 -11.99
C GLU A 70 -5.18 4.37 -11.71
N TYR A 71 -6.01 4.10 -10.71
CA TYR A 71 -7.18 4.90 -10.38
C TYR A 71 -6.82 6.36 -10.02
N PHE A 72 -5.78 6.55 -9.23
CA PHE A 72 -5.31 7.88 -8.86
C PHE A 72 -4.25 8.44 -9.80
N SER A 73 -3.91 7.73 -10.87
CA SER A 73 -2.88 8.13 -11.82
C SER A 73 -1.52 8.39 -11.17
N TYR A 74 -1.17 7.61 -10.13
CA TYR A 74 0.13 7.70 -9.48
C TYR A 74 1.25 7.32 -10.44
N ARG A 75 2.34 8.08 -10.41
CA ARG A 75 3.50 7.88 -11.29
C ARG A 75 4.78 7.64 -10.53
N ASN A 76 4.92 8.21 -9.33
CA ASN A 76 6.12 8.10 -8.52
C ASN A 76 5.81 7.26 -7.28
N VAL A 77 6.23 6.01 -7.28
CA VAL A 77 5.95 5.06 -6.21
C VAL A 77 7.24 4.65 -5.50
N LEU A 78 7.31 4.91 -4.21
CA LEU A 78 8.40 4.46 -3.35
C LEU A 78 8.05 3.10 -2.74
N CYS A 79 8.86 2.08 -3.02
CA CYS A 79 8.77 0.76 -2.44
C CYS A 79 9.85 0.57 -1.37
N VAL A 80 9.44 0.33 -0.12
CA VAL A 80 10.34 0.15 1.02
C VAL A 80 10.16 -1.24 1.62
N GLY A 81 11.26 -1.94 1.91
CA GLY A 81 11.22 -3.29 2.49
C GLY A 81 10.58 -4.35 1.58
N VAL A 82 10.74 -4.21 0.29
CA VAL A 82 10.19 -5.11 -0.72
C VAL A 82 11.28 -6.02 -1.24
N ARG A 83 11.14 -7.34 -1.03
CA ARG A 83 12.08 -8.36 -1.54
C ARG A 83 11.53 -9.15 -2.73
N SER A 84 10.29 -8.89 -3.11
CA SER A 84 9.62 -9.65 -4.17
C SER A 84 9.55 -8.84 -5.46
N PRO A 85 9.98 -9.37 -6.59
CA PRO A 85 9.89 -8.68 -7.88
C PRO A 85 8.44 -8.44 -8.34
N TRP A 86 7.50 -9.21 -7.81
CA TRP A 86 6.10 -9.13 -8.19
C TRP A 86 5.49 -7.74 -7.98
N VAL A 87 5.79 -7.09 -6.86
CA VAL A 87 5.30 -5.72 -6.58
C VAL A 87 5.69 -4.77 -7.71
N SER A 88 6.96 -4.80 -8.07
CA SER A 88 7.49 -3.94 -9.12
C SER A 88 6.89 -4.27 -10.49
N MET A 89 6.69 -5.55 -10.78
CA MET A 89 6.06 -5.97 -12.04
C MET A 89 4.61 -5.48 -12.17
N TYR A 90 3.82 -5.56 -11.10
CA TYR A 90 2.45 -5.04 -11.12
C TYR A 90 2.41 -3.53 -11.23
N LEU A 91 3.26 -2.81 -10.52
CA LEU A 91 3.30 -1.35 -10.57
C LEU A 91 3.83 -0.84 -11.92
N ALA A 92 4.89 -1.46 -12.46
CA ALA A 92 5.41 -1.11 -13.78
C ALA A 92 4.41 -1.36 -14.93
N ALA A 93 3.46 -2.27 -14.73
CA ALA A 93 2.40 -2.55 -15.71
C ALA A 93 1.32 -1.45 -15.77
N VAL A 94 1.23 -0.57 -14.76
CA VAL A 94 0.24 0.52 -14.75
C VAL A 94 0.53 1.52 -15.87
N SER A 95 1.79 1.89 -16.07
CA SER A 95 2.18 2.89 -17.07
C SER A 95 3.65 2.82 -17.41
N LYS A 96 3.98 3.09 -18.68
CA LYS A 96 5.37 3.26 -19.12
C LYS A 96 6.08 4.48 -18.48
N GLN A 97 5.30 5.39 -17.92
CA GLN A 97 5.81 6.57 -17.21
C GLN A 97 5.97 6.34 -15.69
N MET A 98 5.70 5.10 -15.23
CA MET A 98 5.85 4.76 -13.82
C MET A 98 7.32 4.82 -13.42
N VAL A 99 7.61 5.60 -12.40
CA VAL A 99 8.92 5.65 -11.74
C VAL A 99 8.81 4.87 -10.43
N LEU A 100 9.52 3.77 -10.35
CA LEU A 100 9.58 2.96 -9.13
C LEU A 100 10.88 3.23 -8.41
N LEU A 101 10.76 3.74 -7.21
CA LEU A 101 11.88 3.99 -6.32
C LEU A 101 11.95 2.83 -5.32
N ASN A 102 13.04 2.08 -5.33
CA ASN A 102 13.17 0.90 -4.48
C ASN A 102 14.28 1.08 -3.45
N GLY A 103 13.90 1.19 -2.19
CA GLY A 103 14.83 1.22 -1.09
C GLY A 103 15.18 -0.21 -0.61
N GLY A 104 16.00 -0.96 -1.35
CA GLY A 104 16.58 -2.17 -0.79
C GLY A 104 16.47 -3.49 -1.56
N CYS A 105 15.87 -3.56 -2.76
CA CYS A 105 15.91 -4.80 -3.54
C CYS A 105 16.12 -4.53 -5.03
N ALA A 106 17.20 -5.07 -5.58
CA ALA A 106 17.37 -5.09 -7.03
C ALA A 106 16.29 -5.99 -7.66
N CYS A 107 15.51 -5.44 -8.58
CA CYS A 107 14.60 -6.21 -9.42
C CYS A 107 15.21 -6.31 -10.81
N PRO A 108 15.94 -7.38 -11.12
CA PRO A 108 16.55 -7.54 -12.44
C PRO A 108 15.46 -7.64 -13.52
N GLY A 109 15.66 -6.94 -14.62
CA GLY A 109 14.82 -7.06 -15.83
C GLY A 109 13.63 -6.11 -15.91
N ILE A 110 13.55 -5.07 -15.07
CA ILE A 110 12.57 -3.99 -15.23
C ILE A 110 13.34 -2.67 -15.39
N GLU A 111 13.34 -2.14 -16.60
CA GLU A 111 14.14 -0.95 -16.98
C GLU A 111 13.78 0.35 -16.24
N TYR A 112 12.62 0.39 -15.59
CA TYR A 112 12.09 1.61 -14.97
C TYR A 112 12.21 1.62 -13.43
N ILE A 113 13.02 0.73 -12.86
CA ILE A 113 13.24 0.70 -11.42
C ILE A 113 14.52 1.43 -11.08
N GLU A 114 14.39 2.56 -10.44
CA GLU A 114 15.51 3.29 -9.89
C GLU A 114 15.80 2.82 -8.46
N GLN A 115 17.03 2.38 -8.22
CA GLN A 115 17.51 2.08 -6.86
C GLN A 115 17.84 3.40 -6.16
N VAL A 116 17.13 3.67 -5.07
CA VAL A 116 17.30 4.91 -4.31
C VAL A 116 17.90 4.58 -2.96
N LYS A 117 18.95 5.29 -2.61
CA LYS A 117 19.48 5.25 -1.25
C LYS A 117 18.68 6.17 -0.34
N PRO A 118 18.61 5.86 0.97
CA PRO A 118 18.08 6.82 1.93
C PRO A 118 18.77 8.19 1.75
N GLY A 119 17.97 9.24 1.63
CA GLY A 119 18.49 10.59 1.39
C GLY A 119 18.42 11.10 -0.05
N ASP A 120 18.38 10.22 -1.05
CA ASP A 120 18.37 10.62 -2.49
C ASP A 120 16.99 11.10 -2.99
N LEU A 121 15.96 11.02 -2.15
CA LEU A 121 14.60 11.47 -2.47
C LEU A 121 14.40 12.99 -2.33
N LYS A 122 15.49 13.73 -2.09
CA LYS A 122 15.42 15.18 -1.91
C LYS A 122 14.92 15.86 -3.20
N GLY A 123 13.77 16.51 -3.08
CA GLY A 123 13.17 17.24 -4.23
C GLY A 123 12.24 16.39 -5.12
N ARG A 124 12.12 15.09 -4.91
CA ARG A 124 11.19 14.24 -5.66
C ARG A 124 9.78 14.31 -5.09
N GLU A 125 8.79 14.37 -5.95
CA GLU A 125 7.40 14.17 -5.60
C GLU A 125 7.11 12.68 -5.54
N ILE A 126 6.47 12.22 -4.47
CA ILE A 126 6.07 10.84 -4.28
C ILE A 126 4.56 10.80 -4.13
N ASP A 127 3.90 10.03 -4.98
CA ASP A 127 2.45 9.89 -4.98
C ASP A 127 1.99 8.78 -4.02
N MET A 128 2.74 7.68 -4.00
CA MET A 128 2.44 6.51 -3.18
C MET A 128 3.69 5.91 -2.56
N VAL A 129 3.54 5.45 -1.31
CA VAL A 129 4.54 4.62 -0.64
C VAL A 129 3.97 3.23 -0.40
N PHE A 130 4.69 2.20 -0.78
CA PHE A 130 4.40 0.84 -0.37
C PHE A 130 5.44 0.37 0.65
N LEU A 131 4.99 0.19 1.89
CA LEU A 131 5.80 -0.37 2.97
C LEU A 131 5.54 -1.88 3.04
N GLY A 132 6.48 -2.66 2.55
CA GLY A 132 6.48 -4.10 2.56
C GLY A 132 6.76 -4.65 3.96
N ARG A 133 7.64 -5.66 4.08
CA ARG A 133 8.09 -6.15 5.38
C ARG A 133 9.38 -5.43 5.78
N ALA A 134 9.29 -4.64 6.82
CA ALA A 134 10.49 -4.07 7.43
C ALA A 134 11.34 -5.15 8.08
N PHE A 135 12.65 -5.06 7.92
CA PHE A 135 13.65 -5.86 8.62
C PHE A 135 14.28 -4.99 9.70
N GLU A 136 14.69 -5.61 10.80
CA GLU A 136 15.25 -4.88 11.95
C GLU A 136 16.45 -4.03 11.57
N GLU A 137 17.27 -4.51 10.64
CA GLU A 137 18.51 -3.87 10.22
C GLU A 137 18.31 -2.57 9.40
N ASP A 138 17.19 -2.47 8.66
CA ASP A 138 16.94 -1.35 7.73
C ASP A 138 15.74 -0.48 8.13
N TRP A 139 15.15 -0.76 9.32
CA TRP A 139 13.86 -0.14 9.67
C TRP A 139 13.96 1.35 9.89
N ASP A 140 14.95 1.80 10.66
CA ASP A 140 15.02 3.20 11.07
C ASP A 140 15.23 4.12 9.87
N GLU A 141 16.12 3.73 8.95
CA GLU A 141 16.33 4.48 7.70
C GLU A 141 15.08 4.51 6.81
N ALA A 142 14.46 3.35 6.62
CA ALA A 142 13.24 3.22 5.83
C ALA A 142 12.08 4.03 6.42
N TRP A 143 11.96 4.04 7.74
CA TRP A 143 10.94 4.78 8.44
C TRP A 143 11.16 6.29 8.37
N GLU A 144 12.38 6.75 8.60
CA GLU A 144 12.75 8.15 8.44
C GLU A 144 12.45 8.66 7.02
N GLU A 145 12.68 7.85 6.00
CA GLU A 145 12.38 8.21 4.62
C GLU A 145 10.88 8.34 4.38
N VAL A 146 10.06 7.42 4.88
CA VAL A 146 8.60 7.49 4.82
C VAL A 146 8.10 8.77 5.53
N LEU A 147 8.64 9.10 6.70
CA LEU A 147 8.27 10.31 7.43
C LEU A 147 8.69 11.58 6.68
N ARG A 148 9.82 11.56 5.99
CA ARG A 148 10.32 12.67 5.19
C ARG A 148 9.45 12.94 3.98
N VAL A 149 9.08 11.90 3.25
CA VAL A 149 8.19 11.98 2.07
C VAL A 149 6.79 12.48 2.47
N ARG A 150 6.24 11.99 3.57
CA ARG A 150 4.92 12.37 4.08
C ARG A 150 4.72 13.87 4.27
N ARG A 151 5.77 14.59 4.59
CA ARG A 151 5.70 16.05 4.88
C ARG A 151 5.58 16.91 3.63
N ARG A 152 5.63 16.35 2.43
CA ARG A 152 5.77 17.11 1.18
C ARG A 152 4.48 17.34 0.40
N GLY A 153 3.38 16.64 0.70
CA GLY A 153 2.12 16.83 -0.03
C GLY A 153 1.13 15.68 0.13
N PRO A 154 0.09 15.64 -0.69
CA PRO A 154 -0.84 14.53 -0.71
C PRO A 154 -0.12 13.23 -0.98
N LEU A 155 -0.35 12.22 -0.14
CA LEU A 155 0.35 10.95 -0.19
C LEU A 155 -0.57 9.80 0.16
N CYS A 156 -0.47 8.70 -0.58
CA CYS A 156 -1.06 7.42 -0.22
C CYS A 156 0.03 6.49 0.33
N ILE A 157 -0.18 5.91 1.50
CA ILE A 157 0.73 4.92 2.07
C ILE A 157 -0.01 3.59 2.22
N VAL A 158 0.53 2.53 1.61
CA VAL A 158 0.04 1.16 1.76
C VAL A 158 1.02 0.37 2.60
N ILE A 159 0.55 -0.27 3.66
CA ILE A 159 1.37 -1.01 4.61
C ILE A 159 0.94 -2.47 4.63
N LYS A 160 1.89 -3.38 4.43
CA LYS A 160 1.67 -4.83 4.54
C LYS A 160 1.79 -5.29 6.00
N ASP A 161 1.04 -6.34 6.34
CA ASP A 161 1.11 -7.06 7.62
C ASP A 161 0.93 -6.17 8.87
N ILE A 162 -0.02 -5.25 8.83
CA ILE A 162 -0.29 -4.21 9.85
C ILE A 162 -0.52 -4.73 11.29
N TYR A 163 -0.78 -6.02 11.46
CA TYR A 163 -0.92 -6.69 12.76
C TYR A 163 0.11 -7.79 12.98
N LYS A 164 1.07 -7.93 12.06
CA LYS A 164 2.16 -8.91 12.13
C LYS A 164 3.49 -8.17 12.14
N GLY A 165 4.37 -8.57 13.03
CA GLY A 165 5.65 -7.89 13.21
C GLY A 165 5.54 -6.61 14.03
N HIS A 166 6.61 -6.31 14.74
CA HIS A 166 6.66 -5.17 15.66
C HIS A 166 6.61 -3.84 14.90
N PHE A 167 7.49 -3.67 13.94
CA PHE A 167 7.68 -2.43 13.20
C PHE A 167 6.48 -2.02 12.34
N ASN A 168 5.97 -2.91 11.50
CA ASN A 168 4.80 -2.60 10.68
C ASN A 168 3.57 -2.26 11.53
N SER A 169 3.43 -2.89 12.71
CA SER A 169 2.33 -2.59 13.63
C SER A 169 2.49 -1.23 14.32
N LEU A 170 3.73 -0.80 14.58
CA LEU A 170 4.01 0.55 15.11
C LEU A 170 3.74 1.60 14.03
N ALA A 171 4.29 1.42 12.85
CA ALA A 171 4.07 2.29 11.69
C ALA A 171 2.57 2.46 11.40
N TRP A 172 1.84 1.35 11.34
CA TRP A 172 0.39 1.40 11.14
C TRP A 172 -0.34 2.23 12.20
N ARG A 173 -0.01 2.03 13.48
CA ARG A 173 -0.65 2.80 14.57
C ARG A 173 -0.38 4.29 14.43
N GLN A 174 0.86 4.67 14.16
CA GLN A 174 1.24 6.07 14.00
C GLN A 174 0.58 6.70 12.77
N LEU A 175 0.76 6.11 11.59
CA LEU A 175 0.19 6.65 10.34
C LEU A 175 -1.34 6.71 10.37
N ARG A 176 -1.99 5.72 10.99
CA ARG A 176 -3.44 5.72 11.17
C ARG A 176 -3.94 6.87 12.06
N GLN A 177 -3.15 7.31 13.02
CA GLN A 177 -3.51 8.43 13.89
C GLN A 177 -3.35 9.77 13.18
N GLU A 178 -2.30 9.90 12.39
CA GLU A 178 -1.90 11.13 11.72
C GLU A 178 -2.59 11.33 10.37
N GLY A 179 -2.91 10.25 9.67
CA GLY A 179 -3.54 10.29 8.36
C GLY A 179 -4.95 10.88 8.37
N THR A 180 -5.35 11.42 7.23
CA THR A 180 -6.69 11.96 7.02
C THR A 180 -7.71 10.85 6.88
N VAL A 181 -7.45 9.88 6.01
CA VAL A 181 -8.29 8.70 5.83
C VAL A 181 -7.45 7.45 6.05
N SER A 182 -7.94 6.52 6.87
CA SER A 182 -7.29 5.23 7.06
C SER A 182 -8.26 4.07 6.86
N ILE A 183 -7.82 3.05 6.11
CA ILE A 183 -8.59 1.85 5.79
C ILE A 183 -7.82 0.63 6.29
N ASP A 184 -8.39 -0.04 7.27
CA ASP A 184 -7.87 -1.25 7.86
C ASP A 184 -8.49 -2.47 7.15
N MET A 185 -7.67 -3.24 6.45
CA MET A 185 -8.07 -4.42 5.69
C MET A 185 -7.52 -5.70 6.31
N MET A 186 -7.13 -5.65 7.58
CA MET A 186 -6.59 -6.74 8.41
C MET A 186 -5.17 -7.20 8.02
N TRP A 187 -4.90 -7.45 6.74
CA TRP A 187 -3.61 -7.92 6.26
C TRP A 187 -2.71 -6.78 5.81
N TYR A 188 -3.33 -5.72 5.37
CA TYR A 188 -2.71 -4.48 4.94
C TYR A 188 -3.61 -3.31 5.28
N GLY A 189 -3.02 -2.15 5.37
CA GLY A 189 -3.69 -0.89 5.63
C GLY A 189 -3.37 0.13 4.56
N ILE A 190 -4.30 1.02 4.30
CA ILE A 190 -4.11 2.17 3.42
C ILE A 190 -4.32 3.43 4.25
N VAL A 191 -3.43 4.40 4.11
CA VAL A 191 -3.55 5.71 4.75
C VAL A 191 -3.36 6.79 3.70
N PHE A 192 -4.30 7.72 3.65
CA PHE A 192 -4.21 8.92 2.83
C PHE A 192 -3.88 10.13 3.69
N PHE A 193 -2.93 10.93 3.23
CA PHE A 193 -2.56 12.23 3.75
C PHE A 193 -2.98 13.27 2.72
N ASP A 194 -4.20 13.74 2.81
CA ASP A 194 -4.74 14.78 1.95
C ASP A 194 -5.74 15.62 2.74
N THR A 195 -5.40 16.87 2.98
CA THR A 195 -6.21 17.81 3.79
C THR A 195 -7.57 18.15 3.17
N ARG A 196 -7.75 17.85 1.87
CA ARG A 196 -9.04 18.03 1.18
C ARG A 196 -10.05 16.96 1.55
N LEU A 197 -9.59 15.82 2.10
CA LEU A 197 -10.45 14.71 2.49
C LEU A 197 -10.99 14.89 3.91
N GLN A 198 -12.24 14.46 4.12
CA GLN A 198 -12.81 14.38 5.46
C GLN A 198 -12.12 13.29 6.28
N LYS A 199 -11.68 13.64 7.49
CA LYS A 199 -11.00 12.70 8.39
C LYS A 199 -11.91 11.50 8.75
N GLY A 200 -11.39 10.29 8.54
CA GLY A 200 -12.15 9.08 8.81
C GLY A 200 -11.28 7.83 8.98
N ARG A 201 -11.80 6.86 9.75
CA ARG A 201 -11.15 5.56 10.01
C ARG A 201 -12.12 4.44 9.69
N TYR A 202 -11.76 3.61 8.73
CA TYR A 202 -12.63 2.58 8.18
C TYR A 202 -12.01 1.20 8.33
N ASN A 203 -12.86 0.17 8.48
CA ASN A 203 -12.44 -1.22 8.48
C ASN A 203 -13.18 -1.92 7.34
N VAL A 204 -12.43 -2.45 6.37
CA VAL A 204 -12.98 -3.10 5.18
C VAL A 204 -12.51 -4.54 5.14
N ILE A 205 -13.43 -5.47 4.91
CA ILE A 205 -13.12 -6.90 4.73
C ILE A 205 -13.17 -7.20 3.23
N ILE A 206 -12.11 -7.85 2.74
CA ILE A 206 -11.96 -8.25 1.33
C ILE A 206 -12.07 -9.77 1.23
#